data_cfe7834bb01918719896b7549fc4bd0f
#
_entry.id   cfe7834bb01918719896b7549fc4bd0f
#
_cell.length_a   1.000
_cell.length_b   1.000
_cell.length_c   1.000
_cell.angle_alpha   90.00
_cell.angle_beta   90.00
_cell.angle_gamma   90.00
#
_symmetry.space_group_name_H-M   'P 1'
#
loop_
_entity.id
_entity.type
_entity.pdbx_description
1 polymer ?
#
loop_
_entity_poly.entity_id
_entity_poly.type
_entity_poly.pdbx_seq_one_letter_code
_entity_poly.pdbx_strand_id
1 'polypeptide(L)'
;METKFHAMPSVFVMEHDVPAEMVTDLNLYLDNYLKQKKRKSLAGTLVGQIKKGQQLLMDHEDKKIVEFSNMLCGLGAHYINEFSRATGATYKTNKQVAMDELWSVHSYERDYNPIHSHGTKTMMGISATMWTKVPQQILDLPTAGTSDYSLYNSSGHSDGCLAFQYGQGHVTDGETLKPAPSFVIRPEVGKLYLFPSW
;
A
#
# COMPACT_ATOMS: atom_id res chain seq x y z
N MET A 1 -0.25 -41.38 -17.36
CA MET A 1 0.70 -40.63 -16.50
C MET A 1 0.00 -39.32 -16.13
N GLU A 2 -0.24 -39.10 -14.86
CA GLU A 2 -0.96 -37.92 -14.36
C GLU A 2 0.10 -36.85 -14.02
N THR A 3 -0.03 -35.64 -14.59
CA THR A 3 0.87 -34.51 -14.31
C THR A 3 0.20 -33.58 -13.29
N LYS A 4 0.90 -33.27 -12.21
CA LYS A 4 0.43 -32.36 -11.16
C LYS A 4 1.31 -31.12 -11.14
N PHE A 5 0.66 -29.97 -10.99
CA PHE A 5 1.33 -28.68 -10.82
C PHE A 5 1.12 -28.20 -9.37
N HIS A 6 2.20 -27.74 -8.75
CA HIS A 6 2.16 -27.16 -7.42
C HIS A 6 2.61 -25.71 -7.52
N ALA A 7 1.75 -24.79 -7.13
CA ALA A 7 2.11 -23.38 -6.97
C ALA A 7 2.62 -23.16 -5.53
N MET A 8 3.73 -22.43 -5.41
CA MET A 8 4.27 -22.03 -4.11
C MET A 8 4.10 -20.52 -3.98
N PRO A 9 2.98 -20.05 -3.42
CA PRO A 9 2.78 -18.63 -3.22
C PRO A 9 3.73 -18.11 -2.13
N SER A 10 4.45 -17.04 -2.42
CA SER A 10 5.42 -16.44 -1.49
C SER A 10 5.02 -15.06 -1.00
N VAL A 11 4.18 -14.35 -1.75
CA VAL A 11 3.72 -12.99 -1.42
C VAL A 11 2.23 -12.88 -1.66
N PHE A 12 1.54 -12.29 -0.70
CA PHE A 12 0.11 -11.99 -0.79
C PHE A 12 -0.09 -10.50 -0.65
N VAL A 13 -0.91 -9.95 -1.52
CA VAL A 13 -1.44 -8.60 -1.39
C VAL A 13 -2.96 -8.74 -1.29
N MET A 14 -3.54 -8.24 -0.22
CA MET A 14 -4.98 -8.20 -0.03
C MET A 14 -5.49 -6.82 -0.43
N GLU A 15 -6.49 -6.79 -1.30
CA GLU A 15 -7.21 -5.58 -1.67
C GLU A 15 -8.55 -5.52 -0.93
N HIS A 16 -8.94 -4.33 -0.48
CA HIS A 16 -10.20 -4.09 0.22
C HIS A 16 -10.77 -2.72 -0.15
N ASP A 17 -12.09 -2.65 -0.30
CA ASP A 17 -12.81 -1.39 -0.53
C ASP A 17 -13.23 -0.79 0.82
N VAL A 18 -12.65 0.36 1.17
CA VAL A 18 -13.00 1.09 2.40
C VAL A 18 -14.32 1.83 2.17
N PRO A 19 -15.26 1.76 3.14
CA PRO A 19 -16.53 2.48 3.03
C PRO A 19 -16.34 3.97 2.73
N ALA A 20 -17.10 4.50 1.78
CA ALA A 20 -16.99 5.89 1.31
C ALA A 20 -17.17 6.91 2.45
N GLU A 21 -18.02 6.61 3.43
CA GLU A 21 -18.21 7.44 4.61
C GLU A 21 -16.92 7.55 5.43
N MET A 22 -16.23 6.42 5.64
CA MET A 22 -14.95 6.41 6.37
C MET A 22 -13.86 7.18 5.61
N VAL A 23 -13.80 7.07 4.29
CA VAL A 23 -12.90 7.87 3.45
C VAL A 23 -13.18 9.36 3.59
N THR A 24 -14.46 9.74 3.60
CA THR A 24 -14.91 11.12 3.80
C THR A 24 -14.48 11.65 5.18
N ASP A 25 -14.65 10.85 6.20
CA ASP A 25 -14.26 11.19 7.57
C ASP A 25 -12.75 11.35 7.73
N LEU A 26 -11.97 10.46 7.12
CA LEU A 26 -10.51 10.58 7.08
C LEU A 26 -10.06 11.84 6.34
N ASN A 27 -10.69 12.17 5.21
CA ASN A 27 -10.39 13.40 4.48
C ASN A 27 -10.69 14.64 5.32
N LEU A 28 -11.82 14.66 6.02
CA LEU A 28 -12.16 15.78 6.91
C LEU A 28 -11.15 15.91 8.06
N TYR A 29 -10.75 14.79 8.67
CA TYR A 29 -9.70 14.78 9.67
C TYR A 29 -8.39 15.34 9.12
N LEU A 30 -7.92 14.84 7.97
CA LEU A 30 -6.65 15.26 7.36
C LEU A 30 -6.65 16.73 6.94
N ASP A 31 -7.75 17.22 6.36
CA ASP A 31 -7.88 18.63 5.97
C ASP A 31 -7.84 19.57 7.18
N ASN A 32 -8.39 19.15 8.31
CA ASN A 32 -8.32 19.89 9.56
C ASN A 32 -6.92 19.78 10.20
N TYR A 33 -6.31 18.59 10.15
CA TYR A 33 -4.97 18.37 10.68
C TYR A 33 -3.92 19.20 9.93
N LEU A 34 -4.04 19.30 8.61
CA LEU A 34 -3.15 20.15 7.78
C LEU A 34 -3.21 21.65 8.13
N LYS A 35 -4.33 22.14 8.68
CA LYS A 35 -4.48 23.55 9.11
C LYS A 35 -3.83 23.82 10.48
N GLN A 36 -3.52 22.78 11.26
CA GLN A 36 -2.92 22.96 12.59
C GLN A 36 -1.47 23.44 12.49
N LYS A 37 -1.07 24.35 13.38
CA LYS A 37 0.31 24.84 13.45
C LYS A 37 1.30 23.82 14.00
N LYS A 38 0.84 22.95 14.90
CA LYS A 38 1.66 21.89 15.51
C LYS A 38 1.20 20.53 14.99
N ARG A 39 2.00 19.96 14.12
CA ARG A 39 1.78 18.61 13.54
C ARG A 39 2.99 17.75 13.83
N LYS A 40 2.75 16.47 14.14
CA LYS A 40 3.83 15.51 14.35
C LYS A 40 4.34 15.03 12.99
N SER A 41 5.49 15.51 12.57
CA SER A 41 6.13 15.13 11.31
C SER A 41 6.93 13.86 11.48
N LEU A 42 6.77 12.93 10.52
CA LEU A 42 7.63 11.76 10.32
C LEU A 42 8.57 11.93 9.12
N ALA A 43 8.74 13.16 8.63
CA ALA A 43 9.57 13.42 7.45
C ALA A 43 11.04 12.96 7.60
N GLY A 44 11.55 12.87 8.82
CA GLY A 44 12.89 12.37 9.11
C GLY A 44 13.08 10.86 8.86
N THR A 45 11.99 10.11 8.73
CA THR A 45 12.00 8.67 8.43
C THR A 45 11.68 8.35 6.96
N LEU A 46 11.34 9.38 6.18
CA LEU A 46 11.07 9.25 4.76
C LEU A 46 12.34 8.89 3.98
N VAL A 47 12.24 7.85 3.18
CA VAL A 47 13.30 7.42 2.27
C VAL A 47 13.30 8.27 0.99
N GLY A 48 12.18 8.92 0.67
CA GLY A 48 11.94 9.64 -0.58
C GLY A 48 12.32 11.12 -0.57
N GLN A 49 12.28 11.71 -1.75
CA GLN A 49 12.42 13.16 -1.93
C GLN A 49 11.02 13.80 -1.96
N ILE A 50 10.50 14.15 -0.79
CA ILE A 50 9.27 14.92 -0.66
C ILE A 50 9.66 16.37 -0.37
N LYS A 51 9.59 17.23 -1.40
CA LYS A 51 10.02 18.64 -1.29
C LYS A 51 8.95 19.53 -0.69
N LYS A 52 7.69 19.31 -1.08
CA LYS A 52 6.53 20.08 -0.63
C LYS A 52 5.57 19.24 0.19
N GLY A 53 5.65 17.94 0.05
CA GLY A 53 4.82 16.99 0.73
C GLY A 53 5.14 16.87 2.21
N GLN A 54 4.29 16.18 2.91
CA GLN A 54 4.42 15.93 4.34
C GLN A 54 4.10 14.48 4.65
N GLN A 55 4.80 13.94 5.63
CA GLN A 55 4.42 12.70 6.29
C GLN A 55 4.07 13.03 7.73
N LEU A 56 2.85 12.77 8.11
CA LEU A 56 2.30 13.20 9.40
C LEU A 56 1.78 12.03 10.18
N LEU A 57 2.25 11.89 11.42
CA LEU A 57 1.71 10.91 12.36
C LEU A 57 0.28 11.29 12.71
N MET A 58 -0.65 10.35 12.56
CA MET A 58 -2.05 10.56 12.88
C MET A 58 -2.29 10.44 14.39
N ASP A 59 -3.29 11.13 14.89
CA ASP A 59 -3.62 11.14 16.31
C ASP A 59 -4.44 9.90 16.67
N HIS A 60 -3.84 9.00 17.43
CA HIS A 60 -4.47 7.76 17.86
C HIS A 60 -5.60 7.95 18.92
N GLU A 61 -5.80 9.17 19.42
CA GLU A 61 -6.89 9.48 20.34
C GLU A 61 -8.12 10.04 19.60
N ASP A 62 -7.97 10.45 18.33
CA ASP A 62 -9.10 10.89 17.52
C ASP A 62 -10.04 9.73 17.21
N LYS A 63 -11.34 9.92 17.45
CA LYS A 63 -12.34 8.86 17.27
C LYS A 63 -12.36 8.26 15.88
N LYS A 64 -12.22 9.06 14.82
CA LYS A 64 -12.21 8.60 13.43
C LYS A 64 -10.97 7.76 13.12
N ILE A 65 -9.84 8.15 13.71
CA ILE A 65 -8.58 7.40 13.58
C ILE A 65 -8.65 6.09 14.35
N VAL A 66 -9.27 6.07 15.51
CA VAL A 66 -9.53 4.83 16.29
C VAL A 66 -10.43 3.88 15.50
N GLU A 67 -11.53 4.36 14.92
CA GLU A 67 -12.43 3.55 14.10
C GLU A 67 -11.72 2.95 12.90
N PHE A 68 -10.93 3.74 12.17
CA PHE A 68 -10.14 3.27 11.05
C PHE A 68 -9.07 2.26 11.48
N SER A 69 -8.37 2.50 12.58
CA SER A 69 -7.37 1.58 13.13
C SER A 69 -7.98 0.23 13.52
N ASN A 70 -9.17 0.24 14.11
CA ASN A 70 -9.90 -0.98 14.48
C ASN A 70 -10.27 -1.80 13.22
N MET A 71 -10.72 -1.14 12.15
CA MET A 71 -10.98 -1.79 10.87
C MET A 71 -9.69 -2.41 10.31
N LEU A 72 -8.58 -1.67 10.30
CA LEU A 72 -7.29 -2.19 9.83
C LEU A 72 -6.80 -3.40 10.64
N CYS A 73 -6.97 -3.38 11.97
CA CYS A 73 -6.64 -4.53 12.81
C CYS A 73 -7.51 -5.76 12.48
N GLY A 74 -8.80 -5.56 12.21
CA GLY A 74 -9.70 -6.63 11.76
C GLY A 74 -9.27 -7.22 10.42
N LEU A 75 -8.93 -6.37 9.46
CA LEU A 75 -8.42 -6.78 8.14
C LEU A 75 -7.07 -7.48 8.25
N GLY A 76 -6.18 -7.02 9.15
CA GLY A 76 -4.91 -7.69 9.43
C GLY A 76 -5.10 -9.10 9.97
N ALA A 77 -6.07 -9.30 10.87
CA ALA A 77 -6.41 -10.63 11.36
C ALA A 77 -6.96 -11.54 10.24
N HIS A 78 -7.81 -10.99 9.36
CA HIS A 78 -8.31 -11.70 8.19
C HIS A 78 -7.16 -12.06 7.23
N TYR A 79 -6.26 -11.13 6.94
CA TYR A 79 -5.08 -11.36 6.12
C TYR A 79 -4.22 -12.53 6.63
N ILE A 80 -3.95 -12.58 7.95
CA ILE A 80 -3.17 -13.67 8.56
C ILE A 80 -3.88 -15.02 8.40
N ASN A 81 -5.19 -15.08 8.56
CA ASN A 81 -5.97 -16.28 8.40
C ASN A 81 -5.94 -16.80 6.96
N GLU A 82 -6.13 -15.91 5.98
CA GLU A 82 -6.07 -16.27 4.56
C GLU A 82 -4.66 -16.69 4.13
N PHE A 83 -3.63 -15.99 4.62
CA PHE A 83 -2.25 -16.37 4.38
C PHE A 83 -1.94 -17.75 4.95
N SER A 84 -2.38 -18.05 6.17
CA SER A 84 -2.22 -19.35 6.81
C SER A 84 -2.92 -20.45 6.00
N ARG A 85 -4.15 -20.20 5.56
CA ARG A 85 -4.93 -21.13 4.75
C ARG A 85 -4.25 -21.43 3.41
N ALA A 86 -3.74 -20.40 2.74
CA ALA A 86 -3.14 -20.55 1.41
C ALA A 86 -1.75 -21.20 1.45
N THR A 87 -0.99 -20.99 2.51
CA THR A 87 0.39 -21.52 2.64
C THR A 87 0.48 -22.82 3.44
N GLY A 88 -0.58 -23.21 4.13
CA GLY A 88 -0.54 -24.30 5.11
C GLY A 88 0.27 -23.98 6.36
N ALA A 89 0.73 -22.73 6.51
CA ALA A 89 1.48 -22.31 7.68
C ALA A 89 0.54 -22.21 8.89
N THR A 90 0.91 -22.86 9.98
CA THR A 90 0.14 -22.80 11.22
C THR A 90 0.78 -21.75 12.12
N TYR A 91 0.16 -20.58 12.23
CA TYR A 91 0.56 -19.59 13.22
C TYR A 91 -0.13 -19.87 14.54
N LYS A 92 0.62 -20.15 15.59
CA LYS A 92 0.08 -20.23 16.94
C LYS A 92 -0.26 -18.79 17.41
N THR A 93 -1.37 -18.27 16.94
CA THR A 93 -1.77 -16.91 17.25
C THR A 93 -2.91 -16.87 18.24
N ASN A 94 -2.56 -16.83 19.52
CA ASN A 94 -3.37 -16.12 20.51
C ASN A 94 -3.05 -14.60 20.48
N LYS A 95 -2.40 -14.11 19.41
CA LYS A 95 -1.91 -12.75 19.33
C LYS A 95 -2.95 -11.87 18.71
N GLN A 96 -3.28 -10.78 19.39
CA GLN A 96 -4.07 -9.71 18.83
C GLN A 96 -3.24 -8.97 17.78
N VAL A 97 -3.87 -8.64 16.65
CA VAL A 97 -3.31 -7.67 15.72
C VAL A 97 -3.50 -6.29 16.32
N ALA A 98 -2.41 -5.56 16.47
CA ALA A 98 -2.42 -4.21 16.99
C ALA A 98 -1.83 -3.25 15.97
N MET A 99 -2.35 -2.02 15.95
CA MET A 99 -1.76 -0.93 15.19
C MET A 99 -0.47 -0.48 15.88
N ASP A 100 0.64 -0.48 15.14
CA ASP A 100 1.91 0.07 15.62
C ASP A 100 1.99 1.57 15.33
N GLU A 101 1.90 1.93 14.06
CA GLU A 101 1.91 3.34 13.63
C GLU A 101 0.93 3.58 12.48
N LEU A 102 0.34 4.76 12.46
CA LEU A 102 -0.50 5.22 11.37
C LEU A 102 -0.11 6.64 10.99
N TRP A 103 0.17 6.86 9.72
CA TRP A 103 0.56 8.18 9.20
C TRP A 103 -0.11 8.47 7.87
N SER A 104 -0.19 9.74 7.53
CA SER A 104 -0.62 10.21 6.22
C SER A 104 0.58 10.69 5.41
N VAL A 105 0.56 10.41 4.11
CA VAL A 105 1.54 10.92 3.16
C VAL A 105 0.85 11.89 2.21
N HIS A 106 1.35 13.11 2.15
CA HIS A 106 0.87 14.18 1.26
C HIS A 106 1.92 14.42 0.20
N SER A 107 1.72 13.84 -0.97
CA SER A 107 2.62 13.96 -2.12
C SER A 107 2.06 14.96 -3.13
N TYR A 108 2.94 15.75 -3.71
CA TYR A 108 2.66 16.73 -4.74
C TYR A 108 3.50 16.46 -5.99
N GLU A 109 3.29 17.25 -7.03
CA GLU A 109 4.07 17.16 -8.26
C GLU A 109 5.58 17.13 -7.99
N ARG A 110 6.27 16.13 -8.54
CA ARG A 110 7.72 15.85 -8.39
C ARG A 110 8.15 15.33 -7.02
N ASP A 111 7.22 14.98 -6.16
CA ASP A 111 7.54 14.19 -4.99
C ASP A 111 7.70 12.72 -5.41
N TYR A 112 8.71 12.06 -4.87
CA TYR A 112 9.04 10.68 -5.20
C TYR A 112 9.37 9.90 -3.93
N ASN A 113 8.75 8.74 -3.79
CA ASN A 113 9.07 7.79 -2.74
C ASN A 113 9.66 6.53 -3.41
N PRO A 114 10.97 6.26 -3.24
CA PRO A 114 11.61 5.10 -3.86
C PRO A 114 11.09 3.80 -3.27
N ILE A 115 11.37 2.71 -3.96
CA ILE A 115 11.10 1.37 -3.43
C ILE A 115 11.91 1.18 -2.15
N HIS A 116 11.22 0.77 -1.10
CA HIS A 116 11.79 0.53 0.22
C HIS A 116 11.02 -0.58 0.92
N SER A 117 11.63 -1.19 1.93
CA SER A 117 10.96 -2.10 2.84
C SER A 117 10.57 -1.38 4.12
N HIS A 118 9.49 -1.84 4.75
CA HIS A 118 9.15 -1.38 6.09
C HIS A 118 9.85 -2.26 7.12
N GLY A 119 10.57 -1.65 8.05
CA GLY A 119 11.10 -2.35 9.20
C GLY A 119 9.96 -2.88 10.08
N THR A 120 10.13 -4.06 10.65
CA THR A 120 9.17 -4.60 11.60
C THR A 120 9.81 -4.77 12.98
N LYS A 121 9.08 -4.40 14.01
CA LYS A 121 9.44 -4.70 15.40
C LYS A 121 9.11 -6.15 15.78
N THR A 122 8.37 -6.84 14.92
CA THR A 122 7.91 -8.21 15.12
C THR A 122 8.23 -9.06 13.90
N MET A 123 8.28 -10.38 14.08
CA MET A 123 8.51 -11.33 12.98
C MET A 123 7.37 -11.35 11.94
N MET A 124 6.23 -10.74 12.23
CA MET A 124 5.05 -10.70 11.38
C MET A 124 4.50 -9.28 11.32
N GLY A 125 5.13 -8.45 10.53
CA GLY A 125 4.61 -7.12 10.23
C GLY A 125 3.71 -7.16 8.99
N ILE A 126 2.58 -6.46 9.07
CA ILE A 126 1.69 -6.19 7.94
C ILE A 126 1.67 -4.68 7.75
N SER A 127 1.94 -4.24 6.55
CA SER A 127 1.76 -2.85 6.14
C SER A 127 0.48 -2.69 5.36
N ALA A 128 -0.07 -1.50 5.40
CA ALA A 128 -1.22 -1.12 4.61
C ALA A 128 -1.01 0.23 3.94
N THR A 129 -1.61 0.40 2.77
CA THR A 129 -1.65 1.68 2.07
C THR A 129 -3.03 1.91 1.47
N MET A 130 -3.49 3.16 1.49
CA MET A 130 -4.78 3.57 0.93
C MET A 130 -4.67 4.98 0.39
N TRP A 131 -5.42 5.27 -0.66
CA TRP A 131 -5.58 6.64 -1.18
C TRP A 131 -6.90 7.23 -0.72
N THR A 132 -6.82 8.35 -0.01
CA THR A 132 -8.00 9.13 0.37
C THR A 132 -8.32 10.21 -0.67
N LYS A 133 -7.31 10.64 -1.43
CA LYS A 133 -7.43 11.60 -2.54
C LYS A 133 -6.48 11.18 -3.65
N VAL A 134 -6.95 11.25 -4.88
CA VAL A 134 -6.16 11.00 -6.10
C VAL A 134 -6.38 12.20 -7.04
N PRO A 135 -5.32 12.83 -7.54
CA PRO A 135 -5.47 13.95 -8.47
C PRO A 135 -6.00 13.48 -9.82
N GLN A 136 -6.75 14.35 -10.51
CA GLN A 136 -7.39 14.03 -11.79
C GLN A 136 -6.38 13.55 -12.84
N GLN A 137 -5.17 14.12 -12.85
CA GLN A 137 -4.10 13.75 -13.77
C GLN A 137 -3.71 12.27 -13.68
N ILE A 138 -3.81 11.67 -12.49
CA ILE A 138 -3.56 10.22 -12.30
C ILE A 138 -4.77 9.39 -12.73
N LEU A 139 -5.98 9.91 -12.50
CA LEU A 139 -7.21 9.24 -12.94
C LEU A 139 -7.33 9.23 -14.46
N ASP A 140 -6.81 10.25 -15.14
CA ASP A 140 -6.83 10.40 -16.59
C ASP A 140 -5.70 9.64 -17.30
N LEU A 141 -4.79 8.99 -16.59
CA LEU A 141 -3.75 8.18 -17.21
C LEU A 141 -4.39 7.09 -18.07
N PRO A 142 -3.91 6.87 -19.30
CA PRO A 142 -4.47 5.87 -20.19
C PRO A 142 -4.33 4.47 -19.62
N THR A 143 -5.32 3.64 -19.88
CA THR A 143 -5.32 2.23 -19.49
C THR A 143 -4.53 1.42 -20.51
N ALA A 144 -3.81 0.41 -20.08
CA ALA A 144 -3.12 -0.52 -20.95
C ALA A 144 -4.06 -1.10 -22.00
N GLY A 145 -3.65 -1.07 -23.28
CA GLY A 145 -4.45 -1.53 -24.41
C GLY A 145 -5.33 -0.46 -25.05
N THR A 146 -5.36 0.77 -24.54
CA THR A 146 -5.99 1.90 -25.22
C THR A 146 -5.05 2.53 -26.24
N SER A 147 -5.59 3.24 -27.25
CA SER A 147 -4.79 3.92 -28.28
C SER A 147 -3.78 4.92 -27.71
N ASP A 148 -4.18 5.57 -26.62
CA ASP A 148 -3.37 6.63 -26.01
C ASP A 148 -2.24 6.08 -25.12
N TYR A 149 -2.30 4.80 -24.75
CA TYR A 149 -1.26 4.17 -23.95
C TYR A 149 0.12 4.20 -24.61
N SER A 150 0.17 4.11 -25.93
CA SER A 150 1.40 4.15 -26.71
C SER A 150 2.15 5.50 -26.64
N LEU A 151 1.47 6.57 -26.24
CA LEU A 151 2.08 7.89 -26.03
C LEU A 151 2.94 7.94 -24.77
N TYR A 152 2.72 7.02 -23.84
CA TYR A 152 3.45 6.92 -22.59
C TYR A 152 4.56 5.85 -22.74
N ASN A 153 5.61 6.21 -23.44
CA ASN A 153 6.77 5.36 -23.53
C ASN A 153 7.50 5.28 -22.18
N SER A 154 7.94 4.07 -21.84
CA SER A 154 8.74 3.86 -20.64
C SER A 154 7.93 3.99 -19.33
N SER A 155 8.20 4.99 -18.47
CA SER A 155 7.66 5.06 -17.10
C SER A 155 6.43 5.94 -16.92
N GLY A 156 6.10 6.79 -17.90
CA GLY A 156 5.05 7.81 -17.75
C GLY A 156 3.65 7.24 -17.41
N HIS A 157 3.32 6.06 -17.90
CA HIS A 157 2.05 5.39 -17.60
C HIS A 157 1.95 4.87 -16.16
N SER A 158 3.05 4.82 -15.43
CA SER A 158 3.12 4.38 -14.03
C SER A 158 3.32 5.54 -13.06
N ASP A 159 3.32 6.77 -13.55
CA ASP A 159 3.49 7.95 -12.71
C ASP A 159 2.37 8.04 -11.68
N GLY A 160 2.75 8.25 -10.42
CA GLY A 160 1.83 8.26 -9.28
C GLY A 160 1.28 6.90 -8.85
N CYS A 161 1.63 5.82 -9.54
CA CYS A 161 1.25 4.47 -9.17
C CYS A 161 2.08 3.92 -8.01
N LEU A 162 1.52 2.92 -7.32
CA LEU A 162 2.25 2.12 -6.34
C LEU A 162 2.82 0.89 -7.03
N ALA A 163 4.09 0.59 -6.79
CA ALA A 163 4.73 -0.60 -7.31
C ALA A 163 5.21 -1.49 -6.15
N PHE A 164 4.76 -2.75 -6.13
CA PHE A 164 5.34 -3.79 -5.31
C PHE A 164 6.41 -4.52 -6.11
N GLN A 165 7.59 -4.67 -5.54
CA GLN A 165 8.64 -5.51 -6.11
C GLN A 165 8.90 -6.70 -5.19
N TYR A 166 8.98 -7.89 -5.76
CA TYR A 166 9.19 -9.12 -5.02
C TYR A 166 10.04 -10.13 -5.80
N GLY A 167 10.69 -11.02 -5.05
CA GLY A 167 11.52 -12.07 -5.64
C GLY A 167 12.86 -11.56 -6.20
N GLN A 168 13.55 -12.48 -6.88
CA GLN A 168 14.78 -12.20 -7.60
C GLN A 168 14.49 -12.25 -9.10
N GLY A 169 14.45 -11.11 -9.75
CA GLY A 169 14.22 -11.08 -11.18
C GLY A 169 14.62 -9.75 -11.78
N HIS A 170 15.30 -9.80 -12.89
CA HIS A 170 15.49 -8.63 -13.73
C HIS A 170 14.33 -8.59 -14.74
N VAL A 171 13.72 -7.43 -14.92
CA VAL A 171 12.58 -7.23 -15.85
C VAL A 171 12.93 -7.64 -17.30
N THR A 172 14.20 -7.64 -17.63
CA THR A 172 14.70 -7.93 -18.98
C THR A 172 15.02 -9.40 -19.24
N ASP A 173 14.86 -10.29 -18.26
CA ASP A 173 15.19 -11.70 -18.42
C ASP A 173 13.98 -12.51 -18.93
N GLY A 174 13.53 -12.16 -20.14
CA GLY A 174 12.41 -12.84 -20.82
C GLY A 174 12.75 -14.25 -21.32
N GLU A 175 14.00 -14.66 -21.23
CA GLU A 175 14.46 -16.01 -21.64
C GLU A 175 14.29 -17.03 -20.50
N THR A 176 14.10 -16.58 -19.28
CA THR A 176 13.88 -17.45 -18.13
C THR A 176 12.42 -17.40 -17.70
N LEU A 177 11.82 -18.54 -17.41
CA LEU A 177 10.43 -18.64 -16.91
C LEU A 177 10.33 -18.09 -15.46
N LYS A 178 10.64 -16.81 -15.28
CA LYS A 178 10.52 -16.11 -14.00
C LYS A 178 9.20 -15.37 -13.93
N PRO A 179 8.53 -15.36 -12.78
CA PRO A 179 7.35 -14.53 -12.61
C PRO A 179 7.74 -13.05 -12.71
N ALA A 180 6.81 -12.21 -13.17
CA ALA A 180 7.00 -10.76 -13.17
C ALA A 180 7.37 -10.28 -11.75
N PRO A 181 8.49 -9.56 -11.59
CA PRO A 181 8.99 -9.18 -10.27
C PRO A 181 8.27 -7.96 -9.69
N SER A 182 7.30 -7.42 -10.39
CA SER A 182 6.58 -6.21 -9.97
C SER A 182 5.08 -6.35 -10.18
N PHE A 183 4.35 -5.77 -9.26
CA PHE A 183 2.90 -5.57 -9.35
C PHE A 183 2.63 -4.08 -9.18
N VAL A 184 2.11 -3.43 -10.22
CA VAL A 184 1.85 -1.99 -10.25
C VAL A 184 0.37 -1.75 -10.06
N ILE A 185 0.02 -0.88 -9.13
CA ILE A 185 -1.34 -0.52 -8.78
C ILE A 185 -1.56 0.95 -9.11
N ARG A 186 -2.60 1.22 -9.89
CA ARG A 186 -3.09 2.56 -10.12
C ARG A 186 -3.87 3.03 -8.89
N PRO A 187 -3.61 4.24 -8.38
CA PRO A 187 -4.35 4.78 -7.25
C PRO A 187 -5.85 4.93 -7.54
N GLU A 188 -6.65 4.43 -6.61
CA GLU A 188 -8.10 4.65 -6.59
C GLU A 188 -8.52 5.06 -5.19
N VAL A 189 -9.41 6.06 -5.08
CA VAL A 189 -9.89 6.54 -3.78
C VAL A 189 -10.66 5.44 -3.06
N GLY A 190 -10.27 5.17 -1.81
CA GLY A 190 -10.88 4.15 -0.96
C GLY A 190 -10.34 2.74 -1.16
N LYS A 191 -9.49 2.49 -2.17
CA LYS A 191 -8.80 1.22 -2.30
C LYS A 191 -7.69 1.11 -1.26
N LEU A 192 -7.73 0.05 -0.48
CA LEU A 192 -6.79 -0.29 0.58
C LEU A 192 -6.07 -1.60 0.22
N TYR A 193 -4.77 -1.61 0.37
CA TYR A 193 -3.94 -2.79 0.14
C TYR A 193 -3.18 -3.14 1.41
N LEU A 194 -3.27 -4.42 1.83
CA LEU A 194 -2.46 -4.97 2.91
C LEU A 194 -1.42 -5.93 2.32
N PHE A 195 -0.21 -5.86 2.85
CA PHE A 195 0.92 -6.63 2.35
C PHE A 195 1.96 -6.85 3.46
N PRO A 196 2.89 -7.83 3.29
CA PRO A 196 3.97 -8.04 4.24
C PRO A 196 4.88 -6.80 4.33
N SER A 197 5.36 -6.49 5.52
CA SER A 197 6.21 -5.30 5.77
C SER A 197 7.69 -5.48 5.39
N TRP A 198 8.11 -6.64 4.92
CA TRP A 198 9.50 -6.96 4.50
C TRP A 198 9.72 -6.87 3.01
#